data_12fc12cead06f4bd9aa61028ea51aa82
#
_entry.id   12fc12cead06f4bd9aa61028ea51aa82
#
_cell.length_a   1.000
_cell.length_b   1.000
_cell.length_c   1.000
_cell.angle_alpha   90.00
_cell.angle_beta   90.00
_cell.angle_gamma   90.00
#
_symmetry.space_group_name_H-M   'P 1'
#
loop_
_entity.id
_entity.type
_entity.pdbx_description
1 polymer ?
#
loop_
_entity_poly.entity_id
_entity_poly.type
_entity_poly.pdbx_seq_one_letter_code
_entity_poly.pdbx_strand_id
1 'polypeptide(L)'
;DLDIRKIAFLKGLWGGGGQTKKNTRTDGMATQTIVTTGVVICGQEKPTQDMALYTRVLFLEYSKTSFSILEKKHYEELQAICNLGLTHLTLEILKYRDLFEKNFSTLYGITKNELAIRMEDEQIHDRIFGNWVIPLAAFRTLESVLNLPFNYTQMLETCISGMRNQNELAKESSEVADFWNMLQGWQSIGKCVEKVHFNIRYLTRFRPMLTNMDIEFKEAHPILYLNMAAISSLFSSRNSTQNITANRSSWSTILSYLKSHPAFLGLKQDRFHIMLSNGTPDYIIEEKDGKVCRRIRANRPKAMCFDYLQLKEMFGLDLETVAIAEDSEDDT
;
A
#
# COMPACT_ATOMS: atom_id res chain seq x y z
N ASP A 1 7.72 9.97 -10.27
CA ASP A 1 7.79 9.89 -8.80
C ASP A 1 7.34 11.19 -8.15
N LEU A 2 6.46 11.08 -7.16
CA LEU A 2 6.07 12.20 -6.33
C LEU A 2 7.13 12.36 -5.23
N ASP A 3 7.90 13.45 -5.27
CA ASP A 3 8.84 13.75 -4.19
C ASP A 3 8.11 14.18 -2.91
N ILE A 4 8.79 14.13 -1.76
CA ILE A 4 8.25 14.44 -0.43
C ILE A 4 7.59 15.83 -0.39
N ARG A 5 8.11 16.82 -1.15
CA ARG A 5 7.60 18.19 -1.17
C ARG A 5 6.26 18.25 -1.91
N LYS A 6 6.11 17.52 -3.01
CA LYS A 6 4.86 17.41 -3.77
C LYS A 6 3.80 16.71 -2.95
N ILE A 7 4.16 15.61 -2.26
CA ILE A 7 3.27 14.89 -1.34
C ILE A 7 2.77 15.81 -0.23
N ALA A 8 3.66 16.56 0.43
CA ALA A 8 3.30 17.50 1.48
C ALA A 8 2.36 18.62 0.96
N PHE A 9 2.62 19.14 -0.24
CA PHE A 9 1.76 20.12 -0.89
C PHE A 9 0.36 19.57 -1.16
N LEU A 10 0.26 18.38 -1.76
CA LEU A 10 -1.03 17.73 -2.05
C LEU A 10 -1.84 17.44 -0.77
N LYS A 11 -1.18 17.01 0.31
CA LYS A 11 -1.85 16.85 1.62
C LYS A 11 -2.38 18.18 2.15
N GLY A 12 -1.65 19.27 1.95
CA GLY A 12 -2.07 20.63 2.32
C GLY A 12 -3.28 21.11 1.55
N LEU A 13 -3.39 20.80 0.26
CA LEU A 13 -4.53 21.17 -0.58
C LEU A 13 -5.86 20.60 -0.06
N TRP A 14 -5.87 19.35 0.39
CA TRP A 14 -7.07 18.72 0.94
C TRP A 14 -7.61 19.47 2.18
N GLY A 15 -6.73 20.05 2.99
CA GLY A 15 -7.09 20.87 4.16
C GLY A 15 -7.45 22.32 3.82
N GLY A 16 -7.59 22.69 2.55
CA GLY A 16 -7.81 24.08 2.12
C GLY A 16 -6.56 24.96 2.24
N GLY A 17 -5.41 24.36 2.52
CA GLY A 17 -4.13 25.04 2.57
C GLY A 17 -3.56 25.28 1.17
N GLY A 18 -2.64 26.22 1.08
CA GLY A 18 -1.88 26.50 -0.13
C GLY A 18 -0.39 26.63 0.19
N GLN A 19 0.36 27.18 -0.73
CA GLN A 19 1.78 27.39 -0.55
C GLN A 19 2.03 28.61 0.36
N THR A 20 2.73 28.40 1.47
CA THR A 20 3.21 29.47 2.33
C THR A 20 4.60 29.90 1.88
N LYS A 21 4.77 31.15 1.43
CA LYS A 21 6.06 31.74 1.13
C LYS A 21 6.43 32.73 2.24
N LYS A 22 7.60 32.53 2.86
CA LYS A 22 8.18 33.58 3.72
C LYS A 22 8.61 34.75 2.84
N ASN A 23 8.12 35.94 3.17
CA ASN A 23 8.63 37.16 2.56
C ASN A 23 10.10 37.34 2.96
N THR A 24 10.95 37.62 1.96
CA THR A 24 12.37 37.92 2.17
C THR A 24 12.58 39.30 2.78
N ARG A 25 11.53 40.08 3.02
CA ARG A 25 11.58 41.35 3.71
C ARG A 25 11.49 41.13 5.22
N THR A 26 12.17 41.98 5.97
CA THR A 26 12.47 41.94 7.41
C THR A 26 11.24 41.97 8.38
N ASP A 27 10.02 41.87 7.87
CA ASP A 27 8.80 41.92 8.68
C ASP A 27 8.28 40.58 9.22
N GLY A 28 8.96 39.49 8.86
CA GLY A 28 8.61 38.11 9.31
C GLY A 28 7.22 37.60 8.86
N MET A 29 6.51 38.36 8.03
CA MET A 29 5.20 37.96 7.54
C MET A 29 5.32 36.87 6.46
N ALA A 30 4.51 35.82 6.59
CA ALA A 30 4.37 34.78 5.58
C ALA A 30 3.10 35.03 4.76
N THR A 31 3.23 35.05 3.44
CA THR A 31 2.07 35.11 2.55
C THR A 31 1.62 33.68 2.22
N GLN A 32 0.38 33.36 2.58
CA GLN A 32 -0.24 32.09 2.22
C GLN A 32 -1.10 32.29 0.96
N THR A 33 -0.79 31.53 -0.09
CA THR A 33 -1.63 31.48 -1.30
C THR A 33 -2.62 30.34 -1.12
N ILE A 34 -3.91 30.67 -0.97
CA ILE A 34 -4.99 29.68 -0.90
C ILE A 34 -5.21 29.12 -2.31
N VAL A 35 -5.27 27.79 -2.44
CA VAL A 35 -5.58 27.11 -3.68
C VAL A 35 -7.02 26.61 -3.61
N THR A 36 -7.88 27.13 -4.48
CA THR A 36 -9.31 26.76 -4.55
C THR A 36 -9.62 25.88 -5.77
N THR A 37 -8.60 25.44 -6.48
CA THR A 37 -8.72 24.61 -7.69
C THR A 37 -8.69 23.14 -7.34
N GLY A 38 -9.57 22.33 -7.97
CA GLY A 38 -9.45 20.87 -7.95
C GLY A 38 -8.20 20.41 -8.69
N VAL A 39 -7.56 19.35 -8.18
CA VAL A 39 -6.35 18.77 -8.78
C VAL A 39 -6.65 17.33 -9.20
N VAL A 40 -6.35 17.01 -10.46
CA VAL A 40 -6.41 15.66 -11.00
C VAL A 40 -4.99 15.21 -11.34
N ILE A 41 -4.61 14.04 -10.85
CA ILE A 41 -3.29 13.46 -11.11
C ILE A 41 -3.51 12.10 -11.78
N CYS A 42 -2.85 11.87 -12.89
CA CYS A 42 -2.83 10.59 -13.59
C CYS A 42 -1.44 9.97 -13.46
N GLY A 43 -1.38 8.68 -13.19
CA GLY A 43 -0.13 7.93 -13.06
C GLY A 43 -0.34 6.44 -13.29
N GLN A 44 0.75 5.69 -13.35
CA GLN A 44 0.73 4.23 -13.50
C GLN A 44 0.81 3.50 -12.16
N GLU A 45 1.27 4.18 -11.12
CA GLU A 45 1.48 3.63 -9.78
C GLU A 45 0.40 4.11 -8.81
N LYS A 46 0.04 3.23 -7.87
CA LYS A 46 -0.90 3.56 -6.79
C LYS A 46 -0.16 4.36 -5.71
N PRO A 47 -0.70 5.47 -5.20
CA PRO A 47 -0.05 6.29 -4.17
C PRO A 47 -0.18 5.69 -2.76
N THR A 48 -0.12 4.36 -2.64
CA THR A 48 -0.27 3.62 -1.37
C THR A 48 0.96 3.72 -0.47
N GLN A 49 2.09 4.21 -0.98
CA GLN A 49 3.30 4.45 -0.20
C GLN A 49 3.10 5.53 0.89
N ASP A 50 2.20 6.48 0.66
CA ASP A 50 1.83 7.50 1.65
C ASP A 50 0.34 7.42 1.97
N MET A 51 0.00 6.70 3.03
CA MET A 51 -1.38 6.51 3.48
C MET A 51 -2.09 7.82 3.82
N ALA A 52 -1.32 8.81 4.31
CA ALA A 52 -1.89 10.10 4.63
C ALA A 52 -2.31 10.88 3.37
N LEU A 53 -1.63 10.69 2.25
CA LEU A 53 -2.07 11.19 0.94
C LEU A 53 -3.20 10.33 0.39
N TYR A 54 -3.05 9.00 0.38
CA TYR A 54 -3.99 8.07 -0.22
C TYR A 54 -5.41 8.21 0.35
N THR A 55 -5.54 8.43 1.66
CA THR A 55 -6.86 8.68 2.29
C THR A 55 -7.45 10.07 1.99
N ARG A 56 -6.67 11.01 1.44
CA ARG A 56 -7.11 12.37 1.11
C ARG A 56 -7.51 12.58 -0.34
N VAL A 57 -7.28 11.59 -1.20
CA VAL A 57 -7.66 11.63 -2.61
C VAL A 57 -8.88 10.77 -2.87
N LEU A 58 -9.59 11.05 -3.93
CA LEU A 58 -10.54 10.12 -4.55
C LEU A 58 -9.74 9.33 -5.58
N PHE A 59 -9.55 8.03 -5.32
CA PHE A 59 -8.73 7.19 -6.15
C PHE A 59 -9.56 6.40 -7.16
N LEU A 60 -9.31 6.60 -8.43
CA LEU A 60 -9.97 5.89 -9.53
C LEU A 60 -8.94 4.98 -10.22
N GLU A 61 -9.22 3.70 -10.25
CA GLU A 61 -8.37 2.70 -10.90
C GLU A 61 -8.95 2.33 -12.28
N TYR A 62 -8.10 2.43 -13.29
CA TYR A 62 -8.41 2.01 -14.65
C TYR A 62 -7.45 0.89 -15.06
N SER A 63 -7.97 -0.32 -15.24
CA SER A 63 -7.17 -1.45 -15.71
C SER A 63 -7.23 -1.55 -17.23
N LYS A 64 -6.13 -2.03 -17.84
CA LYS A 64 -6.16 -2.47 -19.23
C LYS A 64 -6.96 -3.77 -19.31
N THR A 65 -8.13 -3.71 -19.93
CA THR A 65 -8.87 -4.91 -20.33
C THR A 65 -8.56 -5.24 -21.78
N SER A 66 -8.68 -6.53 -22.16
CA SER A 66 -8.74 -6.89 -23.56
C SER A 66 -9.98 -6.26 -24.17
N PHE A 67 -9.83 -5.56 -25.28
CA PHE A 67 -10.93 -4.89 -25.97
C PHE A 67 -11.26 -5.57 -27.28
N SER A 68 -12.53 -5.52 -27.65
CA SER A 68 -13.04 -5.98 -28.94
C SER A 68 -12.75 -4.95 -30.03
N ILE A 69 -12.86 -5.36 -31.30
CA ILE A 69 -12.76 -4.41 -32.45
C ILE A 69 -13.80 -3.30 -32.34
N LEU A 70 -15.00 -3.62 -31.83
CA LEU A 70 -16.07 -2.65 -31.65
C LEU A 70 -15.71 -1.58 -30.60
N GLU A 71 -15.17 -1.98 -29.47
CA GLU A 71 -14.72 -1.06 -28.41
C GLU A 71 -13.56 -0.17 -28.91
N LYS A 72 -12.68 -0.71 -29.73
CA LYS A 72 -11.62 0.09 -30.37
C LYS A 72 -12.21 1.18 -31.26
N LYS A 73 -13.25 0.87 -32.06
CA LYS A 73 -13.93 1.84 -32.89
C LYS A 73 -14.58 2.94 -32.04
N HIS A 74 -15.27 2.60 -30.95
CA HIS A 74 -15.86 3.58 -30.03
C HIS A 74 -14.78 4.47 -29.38
N TYR A 75 -13.61 3.90 -29.07
CA TYR A 75 -12.49 4.69 -28.56
C TYR A 75 -11.95 5.68 -29.60
N GLU A 76 -11.85 5.27 -30.88
CA GLU A 76 -11.45 6.15 -31.98
C GLU A 76 -12.48 7.29 -32.20
N GLU A 77 -13.76 7.00 -32.11
CA GLU A 77 -14.84 7.98 -32.15
C GLU A 77 -14.74 8.98 -30.98
N LEU A 78 -14.50 8.49 -29.76
CA LEU A 78 -14.27 9.33 -28.59
C LEU A 78 -13.04 10.23 -28.77
N GLN A 79 -11.93 9.69 -29.28
CA GLN A 79 -10.75 10.49 -29.56
C GLN A 79 -11.01 11.60 -30.60
N ALA A 80 -11.78 11.30 -31.64
CA ALA A 80 -12.16 12.30 -32.63
C ALA A 80 -12.96 13.45 -31.99
N ILE A 81 -13.92 13.14 -31.08
CA ILE A 81 -14.66 14.14 -30.32
C ILE A 81 -13.73 14.95 -29.41
N CYS A 82 -12.83 14.30 -28.69
CA CYS A 82 -11.86 14.97 -27.81
C CYS A 82 -10.97 15.96 -28.59
N ASN A 83 -10.57 15.60 -29.81
CA ASN A 83 -9.74 16.46 -30.68
C ASN A 83 -10.49 17.72 -31.13
N LEU A 84 -11.82 17.69 -31.18
CA LEU A 84 -12.63 18.89 -31.45
C LEU A 84 -12.71 19.85 -30.24
N GLY A 85 -12.28 19.40 -29.08
CA GLY A 85 -12.31 20.14 -27.82
C GLY A 85 -13.60 19.96 -27.04
N LEU A 86 -13.44 19.75 -25.71
CA LEU A 86 -14.54 19.48 -24.78
C LEU A 86 -14.95 20.70 -23.93
N THR A 87 -14.44 21.89 -24.25
CA THR A 87 -14.71 23.13 -23.48
C THR A 87 -16.22 23.43 -23.38
N HIS A 88 -16.99 23.09 -24.42
CA HIS A 88 -18.45 23.27 -24.41
C HIS A 88 -19.14 22.47 -23.29
N LEU A 89 -18.65 21.28 -22.93
CA LEU A 89 -19.18 20.51 -21.80
C LEU A 89 -18.95 21.23 -20.46
N THR A 90 -17.77 21.77 -20.28
CA THR A 90 -17.44 22.57 -19.09
C THR A 90 -18.34 23.80 -19.01
N LEU A 91 -18.52 24.52 -20.11
CA LEU A 91 -19.39 25.69 -20.16
C LEU A 91 -20.84 25.32 -19.89
N GLU A 92 -21.33 24.18 -20.38
CA GLU A 92 -22.67 23.69 -20.11
C GLU A 92 -22.89 23.45 -18.61
N ILE A 93 -21.96 22.75 -17.95
CA ILE A 93 -22.01 22.50 -16.49
C ILE A 93 -21.96 23.83 -15.72
N LEU A 94 -21.14 24.78 -16.12
CA LEU A 94 -20.99 26.07 -15.44
C LEU A 94 -22.26 26.94 -15.49
N LYS A 95 -23.17 26.73 -16.44
CA LYS A 95 -24.50 27.40 -16.46
C LYS A 95 -25.32 27.10 -15.22
N TYR A 96 -25.08 25.95 -14.57
CA TYR A 96 -25.82 25.50 -13.38
C TYR A 96 -25.13 25.85 -12.07
N ARG A 97 -24.15 26.76 -12.09
CA ARG A 97 -23.37 27.16 -10.91
C ARG A 97 -24.30 27.64 -9.77
N ASP A 98 -25.25 28.52 -10.06
CA ASP A 98 -26.16 29.07 -9.05
C ASP A 98 -27.05 27.99 -8.44
N LEU A 99 -27.51 27.03 -9.26
CA LEU A 99 -28.26 25.86 -8.78
C LEU A 99 -27.38 25.02 -7.84
N PHE A 100 -26.13 24.81 -8.23
CA PHE A 100 -25.17 24.04 -7.44
C PHE A 100 -24.88 24.71 -6.09
N GLU A 101 -24.54 26.00 -6.08
CA GLU A 101 -24.25 26.76 -4.88
C GLU A 101 -25.44 26.76 -3.90
N LYS A 102 -26.66 26.81 -4.41
CA LYS A 102 -27.90 26.81 -3.60
C LYS A 102 -28.21 25.45 -2.98
N ASN A 103 -28.00 24.35 -3.70
CA ASN A 103 -28.56 23.05 -3.32
C ASN A 103 -27.49 22.03 -2.83
N PHE A 104 -26.21 22.18 -3.22
CA PHE A 104 -25.18 21.20 -2.96
C PHE A 104 -25.02 20.86 -1.48
N SER A 105 -25.00 21.85 -0.59
CA SER A 105 -24.79 21.60 0.84
C SER A 105 -25.89 20.74 1.44
N THR A 106 -27.16 21.00 1.07
CA THR A 106 -28.32 20.22 1.51
C THR A 106 -28.27 18.81 0.96
N LEU A 107 -28.02 18.67 -0.34
CA LEU A 107 -27.95 17.38 -1.02
C LEU A 107 -26.73 16.57 -0.58
N TYR A 108 -25.61 17.20 -0.24
CA TYR A 108 -24.46 16.56 0.38
C TYR A 108 -24.82 15.90 1.72
N GLY A 109 -25.56 16.61 2.59
CA GLY A 109 -26.02 16.07 3.88
C GLY A 109 -26.95 14.88 3.70
N ILE A 110 -27.91 14.96 2.78
CA ILE A 110 -28.85 13.87 2.46
C ILE A 110 -28.08 12.66 1.91
N THR A 111 -27.20 12.88 0.94
CA THR A 111 -26.40 11.81 0.30
C THR A 111 -25.44 11.15 1.30
N LYS A 112 -24.82 11.93 2.18
CA LYS A 112 -23.97 11.43 3.25
C LYS A 112 -24.74 10.48 4.18
N ASN A 113 -25.92 10.87 4.60
CA ASN A 113 -26.76 10.05 5.48
C ASN A 113 -27.25 8.78 4.78
N GLU A 114 -27.64 8.88 3.50
CA GLU A 114 -28.04 7.72 2.70
C GLU A 114 -26.90 6.70 2.58
N LEU A 115 -25.69 7.15 2.27
CA LEU A 115 -24.50 6.29 2.21
C LEU A 115 -24.17 5.69 3.58
N ALA A 116 -24.24 6.48 4.66
CA ALA A 116 -23.95 5.99 6.00
C ALA A 116 -24.87 4.84 6.40
N ILE A 117 -26.18 4.95 6.09
CA ILE A 117 -27.15 3.86 6.34
C ILE A 117 -26.83 2.62 5.51
N ARG A 118 -26.48 2.79 4.22
CA ARG A 118 -26.16 1.65 3.34
C ARG A 118 -24.89 0.92 3.70
N MET A 119 -23.99 1.57 4.45
CA MET A 119 -22.66 1.08 4.82
C MET A 119 -22.48 0.97 6.34
N GLU A 120 -23.59 0.90 7.10
CA GLU A 120 -23.56 0.88 8.57
C GLU A 120 -22.78 -0.30 9.16
N ASP A 121 -22.76 -1.43 8.48
CA ASP A 121 -22.02 -2.63 8.87
C ASP A 121 -20.56 -2.63 8.40
N GLU A 122 -20.11 -1.59 7.68
CA GLU A 122 -18.79 -1.54 7.08
C GLU A 122 -17.88 -0.53 7.79
N GLN A 123 -16.66 -0.95 8.12
CA GLN A 123 -15.64 -0.07 8.68
C GLN A 123 -14.90 0.65 7.56
N ILE A 124 -15.40 1.81 7.17
CA ILE A 124 -14.79 2.68 6.16
C ILE A 124 -14.04 3.83 6.84
N HIS A 125 -12.85 4.15 6.35
CA HIS A 125 -12.06 5.29 6.83
C HIS A 125 -12.80 6.60 6.54
N ASP A 126 -13.02 7.45 7.56
CA ASP A 126 -13.85 8.67 7.48
C ASP A 126 -13.49 9.59 6.30
N ARG A 127 -12.19 9.75 6.00
CA ARG A 127 -11.75 10.61 4.88
C ARG A 127 -12.10 10.00 3.54
N ILE A 128 -11.95 8.69 3.38
CA ILE A 128 -12.31 7.99 2.15
C ILE A 128 -13.81 8.12 1.93
N PHE A 129 -14.60 7.86 2.98
CA PHE A 129 -16.04 8.03 2.95
C PHE A 129 -16.42 9.47 2.51
N GLY A 130 -15.89 10.49 3.18
CA GLY A 130 -16.17 11.89 2.86
C GLY A 130 -15.80 12.29 1.43
N ASN A 131 -14.67 11.80 0.93
CA ASN A 131 -14.23 12.09 -0.44
C ASN A 131 -15.20 11.51 -1.49
N TRP A 132 -15.72 10.30 -1.29
CA TRP A 132 -16.63 9.65 -2.22
C TRP A 132 -18.07 10.21 -2.18
N VAL A 133 -18.47 10.80 -1.05
CA VAL A 133 -19.77 11.52 -0.96
C VAL A 133 -19.82 12.73 -1.89
N ILE A 134 -18.67 13.42 -2.10
CA ILE A 134 -18.62 14.66 -2.89
C ILE A 134 -19.09 14.47 -4.34
N PRO A 135 -18.51 13.56 -5.15
CA PRO A 135 -18.94 13.37 -6.54
C PRO A 135 -20.39 12.85 -6.64
N LEU A 136 -20.82 12.02 -5.69
CA LEU A 136 -22.18 11.52 -5.67
C LEU A 136 -23.20 12.62 -5.38
N ALA A 137 -22.91 13.51 -4.42
CA ALA A 137 -23.75 14.66 -4.12
C ALA A 137 -23.75 15.69 -5.26
N ALA A 138 -22.59 15.90 -5.91
CA ALA A 138 -22.50 16.76 -7.08
C ALA A 138 -23.33 16.23 -8.24
N PHE A 139 -23.27 14.92 -8.51
CA PHE A 139 -24.12 14.28 -9.50
C PHE A 139 -25.59 14.46 -9.19
N ARG A 140 -26.02 14.18 -7.95
CA ARG A 140 -27.41 14.35 -7.50
C ARG A 140 -27.90 15.78 -7.68
N THR A 141 -27.03 16.77 -7.52
CA THR A 141 -27.38 18.19 -7.72
C THR A 141 -27.65 18.50 -9.20
N LEU A 142 -26.96 17.86 -10.11
CA LEU A 142 -26.99 18.15 -11.55
C LEU A 142 -27.88 17.19 -12.35
N GLU A 143 -28.24 16.03 -11.82
CA GLU A 143 -29.04 15.01 -12.50
C GLU A 143 -30.36 15.53 -13.06
N SER A 144 -31.00 16.45 -12.34
CA SER A 144 -32.30 17.03 -12.75
C SER A 144 -32.20 17.99 -13.95
N VAL A 145 -31.01 18.48 -14.28
CA VAL A 145 -30.78 19.53 -15.29
C VAL A 145 -29.85 19.10 -16.41
N LEU A 146 -29.05 18.03 -16.18
CA LEU A 146 -28.17 17.46 -17.20
C LEU A 146 -28.71 16.10 -17.66
N ASN A 147 -28.84 15.94 -18.96
CA ASN A 147 -29.17 14.63 -19.53
C ASN A 147 -27.91 13.76 -19.64
N LEU A 148 -27.63 13.02 -18.58
CA LEU A 148 -26.45 12.16 -18.50
C LEU A 148 -26.83 10.72 -18.94
N PRO A 149 -25.90 9.95 -19.51
CA PRO A 149 -26.16 8.57 -19.99
C PRO A 149 -26.26 7.53 -18.86
N PHE A 150 -26.25 7.95 -17.60
CA PHE A 150 -26.36 7.13 -16.40
C PHE A 150 -27.18 7.86 -15.33
N ASN A 151 -27.76 7.12 -14.42
CA ASN A 151 -28.64 7.63 -13.37
C ASN A 151 -27.94 7.59 -11.98
N TYR A 152 -28.65 8.17 -10.98
CA TYR A 152 -28.15 8.23 -9.60
C TYR A 152 -27.83 6.86 -9.01
N THR A 153 -28.65 5.83 -9.28
CA THR A 153 -28.44 4.47 -8.75
C THR A 153 -27.13 3.88 -9.29
N GLN A 154 -26.86 4.02 -10.58
CA GLN A 154 -25.61 3.55 -11.19
C GLN A 154 -24.38 4.30 -10.62
N MET A 155 -24.51 5.62 -10.44
CA MET A 155 -23.44 6.43 -9.82
C MET A 155 -23.21 6.03 -8.37
N LEU A 156 -24.26 5.77 -7.61
CA LEU A 156 -24.21 5.32 -6.22
C LEU A 156 -23.49 3.96 -6.09
N GLU A 157 -23.83 2.98 -6.93
CA GLU A 157 -23.16 1.67 -6.94
C GLU A 157 -21.68 1.79 -7.28
N THR A 158 -21.35 2.65 -8.25
CA THR A 158 -19.96 2.94 -8.63
C THR A 158 -19.19 3.57 -7.46
N CYS A 159 -19.78 4.54 -6.76
CA CYS A 159 -19.18 5.18 -5.60
C CYS A 159 -18.97 4.20 -4.44
N ILE A 160 -19.95 3.34 -4.16
CA ILE A 160 -19.83 2.31 -3.12
C ILE A 160 -18.70 1.33 -3.45
N SER A 161 -18.68 0.83 -4.68
CA SER A 161 -17.62 -0.09 -5.13
C SER A 161 -16.23 0.55 -5.06
N GLY A 162 -16.08 1.77 -5.56
CA GLY A 162 -14.82 2.50 -5.51
C GLY A 162 -14.35 2.79 -4.08
N MET A 163 -15.28 3.16 -3.20
CA MET A 163 -15.02 3.39 -1.78
C MET A 163 -14.53 2.13 -1.07
N ARG A 164 -15.20 0.98 -1.29
CA ARG A 164 -14.79 -0.32 -0.75
C ARG A 164 -13.39 -0.69 -1.22
N ASN A 165 -13.14 -0.62 -2.51
CA ASN A 165 -11.85 -0.95 -3.10
C ASN A 165 -10.73 -0.06 -2.53
N GLN A 166 -10.97 1.24 -2.45
CA GLN A 166 -9.99 2.17 -1.88
C GLN A 166 -9.73 1.90 -0.40
N ASN A 167 -10.77 1.59 0.38
CA ASN A 167 -10.66 1.30 1.80
C ASN A 167 -9.91 -0.01 2.08
N GLU A 168 -10.15 -1.06 1.28
CA GLU A 168 -9.40 -2.32 1.39
C GLU A 168 -7.91 -2.12 1.08
N LEU A 169 -7.57 -1.37 0.03
CA LEU A 169 -6.17 -1.04 -0.27
C LEU A 169 -5.52 -0.20 0.84
N ALA A 170 -6.29 0.68 1.50
CA ALA A 170 -5.82 1.44 2.63
C ALA A 170 -5.52 0.55 3.84
N LYS A 171 -6.40 -0.40 4.15
CA LYS A 171 -6.19 -1.39 5.21
C LYS A 171 -4.99 -2.28 4.91
N GLU A 172 -4.90 -2.81 3.70
CA GLU A 172 -3.78 -3.65 3.25
C GLU A 172 -2.44 -2.95 3.49
N SER A 173 -2.28 -1.72 3.03
CA SER A 173 -1.06 -0.93 3.23
C SER A 173 -0.74 -0.67 4.70
N SER A 174 -1.75 -0.37 5.52
CA SER A 174 -1.56 -0.14 6.96
C SER A 174 -1.10 -1.41 7.68
N GLU A 175 -1.74 -2.55 7.40
CA GLU A 175 -1.42 -3.85 8.00
C GLU A 175 -0.01 -4.33 7.62
N VAL A 176 0.41 -4.08 6.38
CA VAL A 176 1.77 -4.40 5.92
C VAL A 176 2.80 -3.51 6.61
N ALA A 177 2.54 -2.21 6.75
CA ALA A 177 3.42 -1.31 7.49
C ALA A 177 3.54 -1.73 8.97
N ASP A 178 2.43 -2.08 9.61
CA ASP A 178 2.42 -2.57 10.99
C ASP A 178 3.22 -3.87 11.13
N PHE A 179 3.13 -4.77 10.15
CA PHE A 179 3.91 -6.01 10.13
C PHE A 179 5.43 -5.72 10.09
N TRP A 180 5.89 -4.81 9.21
CA TRP A 180 7.31 -4.47 9.12
C TRP A 180 7.82 -3.78 10.39
N ASN A 181 7.06 -2.85 10.94
CA ASN A 181 7.39 -2.20 12.21
C ASN A 181 7.50 -3.20 13.36
N MET A 182 6.60 -4.17 13.40
CA MET A 182 6.61 -5.24 14.39
C MET A 182 7.82 -6.15 14.23
N LEU A 183 8.16 -6.53 13.00
CA LEU A 183 9.33 -7.36 12.70
C LEU A 183 10.63 -6.67 13.18
N GLN A 184 10.78 -5.39 12.87
CA GLN A 184 11.92 -4.57 13.31
C GLN A 184 11.95 -4.44 14.84
N GLY A 185 10.78 -4.22 15.47
CA GLY A 185 10.68 -4.17 16.93
C GLY A 185 11.07 -5.51 17.59
N TRP A 186 10.73 -6.65 17.00
CA TRP A 186 11.19 -7.95 17.50
C TRP A 186 12.69 -8.17 17.28
N GLN A 187 13.23 -7.69 16.19
CA GLN A 187 14.65 -7.77 15.92
C GLN A 187 15.45 -6.94 16.94
N SER A 188 15.03 -5.69 17.22
CA SER A 188 15.72 -4.80 18.17
C SER A 188 15.74 -5.33 19.60
N ILE A 189 14.77 -6.17 20.00
CA ILE A 189 14.74 -6.85 21.31
C ILE A 189 15.29 -8.28 21.28
N GLY A 190 15.93 -8.69 20.18
CA GLY A 190 16.57 -10.00 20.03
C GLY A 190 15.61 -11.18 19.87
N LYS A 191 14.29 -10.96 19.67
CA LYS A 191 13.33 -12.03 19.43
C LYS A 191 13.29 -12.49 17.96
N CYS A 192 13.55 -11.60 17.03
CA CYS A 192 13.67 -11.93 15.61
C CYS A 192 15.16 -11.90 15.24
N VAL A 193 15.72 -13.07 14.94
CA VAL A 193 17.17 -13.28 14.79
C VAL A 193 17.46 -13.75 13.38
N GLU A 194 18.53 -13.22 12.81
CA GLU A 194 19.07 -13.69 11.52
C GLU A 194 19.41 -15.20 11.57
N LYS A 195 19.41 -15.83 10.41
CA LYS A 195 19.56 -17.30 10.23
C LYS A 195 18.47 -18.17 10.86
N VAL A 196 17.54 -17.60 11.65
CA VAL A 196 16.39 -18.30 12.25
C VAL A 196 15.06 -17.79 11.65
N HIS A 197 14.84 -16.49 11.70
CA HIS A 197 13.59 -15.85 11.30
C HIS A 197 13.71 -15.19 9.92
N PHE A 198 14.88 -14.65 9.60
CA PHE A 198 15.17 -14.02 8.31
C PHE A 198 16.63 -14.24 7.89
N ASN A 199 16.87 -14.07 6.58
CA ASN A 199 18.22 -13.94 5.99
C ASN A 199 18.20 -12.78 5.01
N ILE A 200 19.32 -12.08 4.85
CA ILE A 200 19.54 -11.13 3.76
C ILE A 200 20.66 -11.70 2.87
N ARG A 201 20.34 -11.86 1.58
CA ARG A 201 21.29 -12.38 0.59
C ARG A 201 21.48 -11.40 -0.54
N TYR A 202 22.70 -11.16 -0.91
CA TYR A 202 23.11 -10.31 -2.03
C TYR A 202 23.24 -11.16 -3.29
N LEU A 203 22.32 -10.99 -4.25
CA LEU A 203 22.25 -11.79 -5.46
C LEU A 203 22.18 -10.89 -6.70
N THR A 204 22.87 -11.29 -7.78
CA THR A 204 22.72 -10.68 -9.11
C THR A 204 21.58 -11.30 -9.92
N ARG A 205 21.08 -12.49 -9.50
CA ARG A 205 20.00 -13.22 -10.16
C ARG A 205 19.15 -13.93 -9.13
N PHE A 206 17.84 -13.76 -9.24
CA PHE A 206 16.86 -14.41 -8.35
C PHE A 206 15.82 -15.18 -9.19
N ARG A 207 15.61 -16.47 -8.86
CA ARG A 207 14.57 -17.31 -9.47
C ARG A 207 13.57 -17.74 -8.40
N PRO A 208 12.32 -17.29 -8.46
CA PRO A 208 11.25 -17.82 -7.61
C PRO A 208 10.91 -19.27 -7.95
N MET A 209 10.40 -20.02 -6.95
CA MET A 209 10.10 -21.46 -7.13
C MET A 209 8.98 -21.77 -8.12
N LEU A 210 8.04 -20.85 -8.30
CA LEU A 210 6.82 -21.10 -9.09
C LEU A 210 6.82 -20.43 -10.47
N THR A 211 7.88 -19.72 -10.80
CA THR A 211 8.03 -19.05 -12.09
C THR A 211 9.28 -19.52 -12.80
N ASN A 212 9.19 -19.64 -14.13
CA ASN A 212 10.36 -19.92 -14.98
C ASN A 212 11.11 -18.64 -15.38
N MET A 213 10.74 -17.49 -14.83
CA MET A 213 11.38 -16.22 -15.11
C MET A 213 12.41 -15.90 -14.03
N ASP A 214 13.60 -15.56 -14.45
CA ASP A 214 14.65 -15.03 -13.59
C ASP A 214 14.50 -13.51 -13.49
N ILE A 215 14.71 -12.99 -12.30
CA ILE A 215 14.85 -11.57 -12.04
C ILE A 215 16.35 -11.28 -12.01
N GLU A 216 16.84 -10.46 -12.93
CA GLU A 216 18.25 -10.08 -13.03
C GLU A 216 18.45 -8.67 -12.49
N PHE A 217 19.49 -8.51 -11.69
CA PHE A 217 19.90 -7.23 -11.12
C PHE A 217 21.24 -6.82 -11.72
N LYS A 218 21.44 -5.53 -11.97
CA LYS A 218 22.69 -4.99 -12.52
C LYS A 218 23.89 -5.20 -11.61
N GLU A 219 23.62 -5.18 -10.31
CA GLU A 219 24.62 -5.33 -9.23
C GLU A 219 24.09 -6.31 -8.18
N ALA A 220 24.92 -6.72 -7.24
CA ALA A 220 24.50 -7.56 -6.12
C ALA A 220 23.40 -6.85 -5.31
N HIS A 221 22.19 -7.38 -5.37
CA HIS A 221 20.98 -6.79 -4.82
C HIS A 221 20.55 -7.53 -3.55
N PRO A 222 20.30 -6.84 -2.43
CA PRO A 222 19.88 -7.47 -1.20
C PRO A 222 18.44 -7.96 -1.27
N ILE A 223 18.25 -9.25 -1.04
CA ILE A 223 16.94 -9.91 -0.98
C ILE A 223 16.73 -10.42 0.44
N LEU A 224 15.61 -10.01 1.03
CA LEU A 224 15.17 -10.47 2.35
C LEU A 224 14.39 -11.75 2.21
N TYR A 225 14.85 -12.81 2.88
CA TYR A 225 14.19 -14.11 3.00
C TYR A 225 13.54 -14.23 4.38
N LEU A 226 12.24 -14.42 4.45
CA LEU A 226 11.50 -14.56 5.70
C LEU A 226 11.06 -16.01 5.93
N ASN A 227 11.42 -16.58 7.06
CA ASN A 227 10.92 -17.86 7.54
C ASN A 227 9.54 -17.67 8.20
N MET A 228 8.49 -17.72 7.38
CA MET A 228 7.14 -17.39 7.83
C MET A 228 6.62 -18.34 8.92
N ALA A 229 7.11 -19.57 9.00
CA ALA A 229 6.75 -20.50 10.09
C ALA A 229 7.30 -20.03 11.43
N ALA A 230 8.58 -19.62 11.50
CA ALA A 230 9.19 -19.08 12.70
C ALA A 230 8.57 -17.74 13.11
N ILE A 231 8.31 -16.85 12.15
CA ILE A 231 7.67 -15.55 12.40
C ILE A 231 6.22 -15.73 12.87
N SER A 232 5.47 -16.70 12.33
CA SER A 232 4.13 -17.05 12.81
C SER A 232 4.11 -17.43 14.28
N SER A 233 5.13 -18.14 14.75
CA SER A 233 5.27 -18.50 16.16
C SER A 233 5.47 -17.27 17.05
N LEU A 234 6.27 -16.30 16.62
CA LEU A 234 6.42 -15.01 17.30
C LEU A 234 5.11 -14.22 17.30
N PHE A 235 4.40 -14.22 16.20
CA PHE A 235 3.11 -13.55 16.07
C PHE A 235 2.06 -14.13 17.02
N SER A 236 1.99 -15.45 17.13
CA SER A 236 1.05 -16.15 17.99
C SER A 236 1.36 -15.97 19.48
N SER A 237 2.65 -15.96 19.86
CA SER A 237 3.07 -15.76 21.26
C SER A 237 2.69 -14.37 21.81
N ARG A 238 2.58 -13.35 20.95
CA ARG A 238 2.15 -12.01 21.34
C ARG A 238 0.67 -11.97 21.76
N ASN A 239 -0.19 -12.74 21.11
CA ASN A 239 -1.63 -12.73 21.38
C ASN A 239 -1.97 -13.26 22.76
N SER A 240 -1.08 -14.08 23.37
CA SER A 240 -1.26 -14.62 24.72
C SER A 240 -0.87 -13.65 25.84
N THR A 241 -0.06 -12.63 25.55
CA THR A 241 0.54 -11.75 26.58
C THR A 241 -0.11 -10.37 26.67
N GLN A 242 -0.89 -9.96 25.67
CA GLN A 242 -1.57 -8.67 25.65
C GLN A 242 -3.05 -8.88 25.36
N ASN A 243 -3.90 -8.70 26.39
CA ASN A 243 -5.37 -8.59 26.30
C ASN A 243 -5.77 -7.34 25.51
N ILE A 244 -5.30 -7.17 24.28
CA ILE A 244 -5.69 -6.06 23.40
C ILE A 244 -6.69 -6.62 22.39
N THR A 245 -7.96 -6.42 22.69
CA THR A 245 -9.13 -6.59 21.81
C THR A 245 -9.14 -5.54 20.68
N ALA A 246 -8.02 -5.28 20.03
CA ALA A 246 -8.00 -4.49 18.82
C ALA A 246 -8.25 -5.43 17.63
N ASN A 247 -9.17 -5.07 16.75
CA ASN A 247 -9.43 -5.68 15.44
C ASN A 247 -8.13 -5.79 14.64
N ARG A 248 -7.42 -6.90 14.81
CA ARG A 248 -6.19 -7.17 14.06
C ARG A 248 -6.47 -8.25 13.04
N SER A 249 -5.93 -8.04 11.86
CA SER A 249 -6.02 -9.01 10.78
C SER A 249 -5.46 -10.37 11.19
N SER A 250 -6.07 -11.42 10.67
CA SER A 250 -5.59 -12.78 10.89
C SER A 250 -4.23 -12.99 10.23
N TRP A 251 -3.46 -13.96 10.72
CA TRP A 251 -2.17 -14.31 10.10
C TRP A 251 -2.31 -14.63 8.60
N SER A 252 -3.39 -15.29 8.19
CA SER A 252 -3.69 -15.59 6.80
C SER A 252 -3.93 -14.33 5.97
N THR A 253 -4.57 -13.32 6.53
CA THR A 253 -4.79 -12.01 5.90
C THR A 253 -3.48 -11.27 5.67
N ILE A 254 -2.62 -11.21 6.70
CA ILE A 254 -1.27 -10.61 6.59
C ILE A 254 -0.45 -11.32 5.51
N LEU A 255 -0.46 -12.65 5.47
CA LEU A 255 0.22 -13.42 4.43
C LEU A 255 -0.30 -13.11 3.01
N SER A 256 -1.61 -12.89 2.86
CA SER A 256 -2.19 -12.47 1.58
C SER A 256 -1.69 -11.10 1.16
N TYR A 257 -1.71 -10.13 2.07
CA TYR A 257 -1.23 -8.76 1.81
C TYR A 257 0.27 -8.72 1.49
N LEU A 258 1.08 -9.50 2.20
CA LEU A 258 2.51 -9.61 1.92
C LEU A 258 2.80 -10.20 0.53
N LYS A 259 1.95 -11.14 0.04
CA LYS A 259 2.09 -11.71 -1.30
C LYS A 259 1.66 -10.76 -2.42
N SER A 260 0.72 -9.87 -2.16
CA SER A 260 0.29 -8.83 -3.12
C SER A 260 1.19 -7.58 -3.11
N HIS A 261 2.12 -7.48 -2.12
CA HIS A 261 2.97 -6.31 -1.96
C HIS A 261 3.98 -6.17 -3.13
N PRO A 262 4.21 -4.94 -3.66
CA PRO A 262 5.12 -4.71 -4.79
C PRO A 262 6.56 -5.22 -4.59
N ALA A 263 7.06 -5.16 -3.36
CA ALA A 263 8.40 -5.67 -3.02
C ALA A 263 8.48 -7.21 -2.95
N PHE A 264 7.35 -7.95 -3.08
CA PHE A 264 7.35 -9.40 -3.02
C PHE A 264 7.91 -10.01 -4.32
N LEU A 265 9.03 -10.70 -4.21
CA LEU A 265 9.71 -11.34 -5.35
C LEU A 265 9.27 -12.80 -5.59
N GLY A 266 8.63 -13.41 -4.59
CA GLY A 266 8.17 -14.80 -4.70
C GLY A 266 8.62 -15.68 -3.52
N LEU A 267 8.45 -16.99 -3.70
CA LEU A 267 8.85 -18.01 -2.72
C LEU A 267 10.16 -18.67 -3.15
N LYS A 268 11.07 -18.93 -2.21
CA LYS A 268 12.29 -19.71 -2.44
C LYS A 268 12.68 -20.49 -1.19
N GLN A 269 13.27 -21.67 -1.35
CA GLN A 269 13.83 -22.39 -0.21
C GLN A 269 15.13 -21.73 0.23
N ASP A 270 15.28 -21.53 1.55
CA ASP A 270 16.52 -21.08 2.14
C ASP A 270 16.82 -21.83 3.43
N ARG A 271 18.09 -21.80 3.86
CA ARG A 271 18.56 -22.52 5.04
C ARG A 271 18.34 -21.69 6.29
N PHE A 272 17.62 -22.24 7.26
CA PHE A 272 17.38 -21.62 8.56
C PHE A 272 17.75 -22.56 9.68
N HIS A 273 18.32 -22.02 10.75
CA HIS A 273 18.68 -22.75 11.95
C HIS A 273 17.42 -23.15 12.72
N ILE A 274 17.46 -24.33 13.35
CA ILE A 274 16.39 -24.80 14.24
C ILE A 274 16.76 -24.42 15.65
N MET A 275 15.80 -23.77 16.34
CA MET A 275 15.92 -23.43 17.75
C MET A 275 15.07 -24.38 18.59
N LEU A 276 15.58 -24.74 19.75
CA LEU A 276 14.83 -25.47 20.79
C LEU A 276 13.85 -24.53 21.49
N SER A 277 12.88 -25.09 22.18
CA SER A 277 11.84 -24.36 22.94
C SER A 277 12.41 -23.40 24.01
N ASN A 278 13.62 -23.67 24.49
CA ASN A 278 14.33 -22.81 25.44
C ASN A 278 15.11 -21.66 24.80
N GLY A 279 15.02 -21.48 23.48
CA GLY A 279 15.72 -20.44 22.75
C GLY A 279 17.19 -20.72 22.42
N THR A 280 17.70 -21.94 22.67
CA THR A 280 19.06 -22.33 22.29
C THR A 280 19.05 -23.04 20.92
N PRO A 281 20.15 -22.94 20.12
CA PRO A 281 20.27 -23.68 18.88
C PRO A 281 20.21 -25.20 19.09
N ASP A 282 19.53 -25.90 18.20
CA ASP A 282 19.54 -27.37 18.14
C ASP A 282 20.83 -27.83 17.44
N TYR A 283 21.66 -28.60 18.12
CA TYR A 283 22.96 -29.04 17.61
C TYR A 283 22.96 -30.50 17.20
N ILE A 284 23.61 -30.80 16.08
CA ILE A 284 23.97 -32.16 15.66
C ILE A 284 25.46 -32.36 15.98
N ILE A 285 25.78 -33.50 16.54
CA ILE A 285 27.16 -33.93 16.75
C ILE A 285 27.48 -34.92 15.64
N GLU A 286 28.41 -34.57 14.76
CA GLU A 286 28.89 -35.41 13.67
C GLU A 286 30.38 -35.73 13.87
N GLU A 287 30.76 -36.99 13.66
CA GLU A 287 32.15 -37.37 13.64
C GLU A 287 32.62 -37.39 12.18
N LYS A 288 33.54 -36.49 11.83
CA LYS A 288 34.13 -36.37 10.51
C LYS A 288 35.64 -36.45 10.65
N ASP A 289 36.28 -37.36 9.95
CA ASP A 289 37.75 -37.56 9.96
C ASP A 289 38.36 -37.73 11.37
N GLY A 290 37.65 -38.47 12.24
CA GLY A 290 38.08 -38.71 13.63
C GLY A 290 38.00 -37.47 14.55
N LYS A 291 37.37 -36.38 14.09
CA LYS A 291 37.08 -35.18 14.89
C LYS A 291 35.59 -35.05 15.15
N VAL A 292 35.23 -34.76 16.37
CA VAL A 292 33.85 -34.47 16.75
C VAL A 292 33.54 -33.04 16.41
N CYS A 293 32.69 -32.83 15.40
CA CYS A 293 32.22 -31.51 14.96
C CYS A 293 30.80 -31.27 15.48
N ARG A 294 30.57 -30.11 16.08
CA ARG A 294 29.27 -29.66 16.53
C ARG A 294 28.69 -28.69 15.51
N ARG A 295 27.56 -29.04 14.90
CA ARG A 295 26.91 -28.23 13.86
C ARG A 295 25.48 -27.88 14.28
N ILE A 296 25.05 -26.64 14.00
CA ILE A 296 23.65 -26.24 14.23
C ILE A 296 22.75 -26.95 13.21
N ARG A 297 21.71 -27.64 13.70
CA ARG A 297 20.68 -28.24 12.86
C ARG A 297 19.96 -27.15 12.08
N ALA A 298 19.80 -27.35 10.78
CA ALA A 298 19.10 -26.42 9.90
C ALA A 298 18.12 -27.15 9.00
N ASN A 299 17.05 -26.47 8.63
CA ASN A 299 16.08 -26.92 7.64
C ASN A 299 16.03 -25.95 6.45
N ARG A 300 15.31 -26.33 5.39
CA ARG A 300 15.11 -25.48 4.20
C ARG A 300 13.62 -25.25 3.94
N PRO A 301 12.92 -24.46 4.78
CA PRO A 301 11.53 -24.12 4.53
C PRO A 301 11.40 -23.21 3.30
N LYS A 302 10.16 -23.12 2.79
CA LYS A 302 9.80 -22.11 1.80
C LYS A 302 9.78 -20.74 2.48
N ALA A 303 10.72 -19.88 2.16
CA ALA A 303 10.77 -18.50 2.60
C ALA A 303 9.99 -17.58 1.65
N MET A 304 9.38 -16.54 2.17
CA MET A 304 8.90 -15.40 1.38
C MET A 304 10.08 -14.46 1.12
N CYS A 305 10.27 -14.08 -0.14
CA CYS A 305 11.41 -13.28 -0.57
C CYS A 305 10.94 -11.89 -1.01
N PHE A 306 11.65 -10.87 -0.55
CA PHE A 306 11.32 -9.47 -0.81
C PHE A 306 12.54 -8.68 -1.27
N ASP A 307 12.30 -7.67 -2.09
CA ASP A 307 13.29 -6.64 -2.41
C ASP A 307 13.56 -5.81 -1.14
N TYR A 308 14.75 -6.00 -0.56
CA TYR A 308 15.06 -5.36 0.72
C TYR A 308 15.32 -3.86 0.59
N LEU A 309 15.88 -3.40 -0.55
CA LEU A 309 16.08 -1.97 -0.76
C LEU A 309 14.73 -1.24 -0.87
N GLN A 310 13.78 -1.83 -1.59
CA GLN A 310 12.45 -1.28 -1.70
C GLN A 310 11.72 -1.23 -0.33
N LEU A 311 11.87 -2.27 0.50
CA LEU A 311 11.32 -2.24 1.86
C LEU A 311 12.00 -1.19 2.75
N LYS A 312 13.31 -1.02 2.62
CA LYS A 312 14.07 0.00 3.35
C LYS A 312 13.60 1.42 2.96
N GLU A 313 13.38 1.66 1.68
CA GLU A 313 12.87 2.94 1.17
C GLU A 313 11.42 3.22 1.61
N MET A 314 10.54 2.21 1.51
CA MET A 314 9.11 2.38 1.79
C MET A 314 8.77 2.46 3.27
N PHE A 315 9.42 1.66 4.11
CA PHE A 315 9.08 1.49 5.52
C PHE A 315 10.20 1.89 6.48
N GLY A 316 11.37 2.29 5.97
CA GLY A 316 12.55 2.52 6.79
C GLY A 316 13.07 1.24 7.48
N LEU A 317 12.73 0.06 6.93
CA LEU A 317 13.10 -1.22 7.51
C LEU A 317 14.62 -1.37 7.53
N ASP A 318 15.19 -1.48 8.74
CA ASP A 318 16.61 -1.74 8.94
C ASP A 318 16.78 -2.94 9.88
N LEU A 319 17.04 -4.10 9.29
CA LEU A 319 17.30 -5.32 10.02
C LEU A 319 18.82 -5.42 10.18
N GLU A 320 19.34 -4.91 11.31
CA GLU A 320 20.75 -5.04 11.66
C GLU A 320 21.15 -6.52 11.70
N THR A 321 22.18 -6.85 10.96
CA THR A 321 22.84 -8.15 11.06
C THR A 321 23.72 -8.11 12.29
N VAL A 322 23.26 -8.69 13.40
CA VAL A 322 24.16 -8.99 14.51
C VAL A 322 25.14 -10.04 13.98
N ALA A 323 26.38 -9.64 13.76
CA ALA A 323 27.46 -10.55 13.43
C ALA A 323 27.60 -11.54 14.60
N ILE A 324 26.91 -12.67 14.52
CA ILE A 324 27.25 -13.84 15.32
C ILE A 324 28.61 -14.25 14.78
N ALA A 325 29.65 -14.22 15.62
CA ALA A 325 31.01 -14.61 15.28
C ALA A 325 30.97 -15.86 14.39
N GLU A 326 31.38 -15.71 13.15
CA GLU A 326 31.46 -16.83 12.21
C GLU A 326 32.52 -17.78 12.76
N ASP A 327 32.06 -18.94 13.26
CA ASP A 327 32.93 -20.10 13.25
C ASP A 327 33.20 -20.37 11.77
N SER A 328 34.41 -20.07 11.37
CA SER A 328 34.98 -20.31 10.04
C SER A 328 34.68 -21.74 9.59
N GLU A 329 33.74 -21.94 8.72
CA GLU A 329 33.53 -23.22 8.03
C GLU A 329 33.60 -22.99 6.52
N ASP A 330 34.68 -23.54 5.98
CA ASP A 330 34.93 -23.75 4.58
C ASP A 330 33.70 -24.27 3.82
N ASP A 331 33.26 -23.50 2.84
CA ASP A 331 32.45 -23.95 1.73
C ASP A 331 33.38 -24.67 0.71
N THR A 332 33.42 -25.98 0.76
CA THR A 332 33.80 -26.83 -0.36
C THR A 332 32.70 -27.83 -0.65
#